data_f95e2ab9ab4c2cc8d03aa669ade2abe1
#
_entry.id   f95e2ab9ab4c2cc8d03aa669ade2abe1
#
_cell.length_a   1.000
_cell.length_b   1.000
_cell.length_c   1.000
_cell.angle_alpha   90.00
_cell.angle_beta   90.00
_cell.angle_gamma   90.00
#
_symmetry.space_group_name_H-M   'P 1'
#
loop_
_entity.id
_entity.type
_entity.pdbx_description
1 polymer ?
#
loop_
_entity_poly.entity_id
_entity_poly.type
_entity_poly.pdbx_seq_one_letter_code
_entity_poly.pdbx_strand_id
1 'polypeptide(L)'
;MQYNQDKEDIKVIKIGGNIVDNPEALDSFLTDFQKLEGKKILVHGGGVMASKMALDLGLKTTMIEGRRVTDAETLKLVTMVYAGWINKNITALLQKKGCNAIGLSGVDANTVPATQRSSYPVDFGFVGDTTPNRVNTTFINDLLEKDIVPVFCAITHDENGTLLNTNADTIAYTISVA
;
A
#
# COMPACT_ATOMS: atom_id res chain seq x y z
N MET A 1 35.32 5.20 -13.85
CA MET A 1 34.00 4.79 -13.35
C MET A 1 32.98 5.33 -14.34
N GLN A 2 32.46 4.49 -15.22
CA GLN A 2 31.34 4.87 -16.09
C GLN A 2 30.07 4.84 -15.21
N TYR A 3 29.45 5.99 -15.02
CA TYR A 3 28.09 6.07 -14.53
C TYR A 3 27.18 5.42 -15.58
N ASN A 4 26.51 4.34 -15.19
CA ASN A 4 25.47 3.72 -16.02
C ASN A 4 24.32 4.72 -16.15
N GLN A 5 24.22 5.39 -17.30
CA GLN A 5 23.23 6.45 -17.58
C GLN A 5 21.83 5.91 -17.95
N ASP A 6 21.54 4.61 -17.79
CA ASP A 6 20.30 3.99 -18.29
C ASP A 6 19.43 3.34 -17.21
N LYS A 7 19.57 3.70 -15.94
CA LYS A 7 18.52 3.35 -14.97
C LYS A 7 17.47 4.45 -14.98
N GLU A 8 16.35 4.22 -15.67
CA GLU A 8 15.15 5.05 -15.50
C GLU A 8 14.76 5.08 -14.01
N ASP A 9 14.71 6.29 -13.44
CA ASP A 9 14.30 6.48 -12.06
C ASP A 9 12.85 6.04 -11.87
N ILE A 10 12.61 5.10 -10.96
CA ILE A 10 11.27 4.64 -10.59
C ILE A 10 10.66 5.64 -9.60
N LYS A 11 9.51 6.20 -9.95
CA LYS A 11 8.78 7.13 -9.08
C LYS A 11 7.85 6.37 -8.15
N VAL A 12 8.13 6.38 -6.85
CA VAL A 12 7.22 5.82 -5.83
C VAL A 12 6.40 6.96 -5.22
N ILE A 13 5.09 6.93 -5.43
CA ILE A 13 4.18 7.99 -4.99
C ILE A 13 3.18 7.42 -3.98
N LYS A 14 3.03 8.11 -2.85
CA LYS A 14 2.08 7.69 -1.81
C LYS A 14 0.94 8.69 -1.66
N ILE A 15 -0.30 8.20 -1.56
CA ILE A 15 -1.49 9.01 -1.25
C ILE A 15 -2.11 8.60 0.08
N GLY A 16 -2.54 9.60 0.82
CA GLY A 16 -3.19 9.45 2.12
C GLY A 16 -4.71 9.53 2.06
N GLY A 17 -5.34 9.39 3.22
CA GLY A 17 -6.80 9.40 3.36
C GLY A 17 -7.49 10.63 2.78
N ASN A 18 -6.92 11.82 2.94
CA ASN A 18 -7.50 13.06 2.41
C ASN A 18 -7.73 13.03 0.88
N ILE A 19 -6.89 12.30 0.13
CA ILE A 19 -7.08 12.10 -1.31
C ILE A 19 -7.98 10.91 -1.56
N VAL A 20 -7.71 9.79 -0.88
CA VAL A 20 -8.42 8.51 -1.12
C VAL A 20 -9.92 8.62 -0.81
N ASP A 21 -10.28 9.36 0.25
CA ASP A 21 -11.65 9.48 0.73
C ASP A 21 -12.46 10.63 0.09
N ASN A 22 -11.81 11.42 -0.79
CA ASN A 22 -12.44 12.50 -1.55
C ASN A 22 -12.46 12.14 -3.05
N PRO A 23 -13.63 11.82 -3.63
CA PRO A 23 -13.73 11.38 -5.03
C PRO A 23 -13.16 12.40 -6.05
N GLU A 24 -13.36 13.69 -5.83
CA GLU A 24 -12.87 14.74 -6.74
C GLU A 24 -11.34 14.87 -6.65
N ALA A 25 -10.80 14.88 -5.42
CA ALA A 25 -9.36 14.93 -5.20
C ALA A 25 -8.67 13.67 -5.74
N LEU A 26 -9.28 12.50 -5.57
CA LEU A 26 -8.77 11.24 -6.11
C LEU A 26 -8.77 11.25 -7.64
N ASP A 27 -9.87 11.67 -8.29
CA ASP A 27 -9.94 11.72 -9.75
C ASP A 27 -8.93 12.69 -10.34
N SER A 28 -8.77 13.88 -9.74
CA SER A 28 -7.77 14.87 -10.14
C SER A 28 -6.35 14.31 -10.01
N PHE A 29 -6.03 13.73 -8.83
CA PHE A 29 -4.73 13.12 -8.59
C PHE A 29 -4.42 12.01 -9.61
N LEU A 30 -5.35 11.08 -9.85
CA LEU A 30 -5.15 9.97 -10.78
C LEU A 30 -5.02 10.46 -12.24
N THR A 31 -5.67 11.58 -12.59
CA THR A 31 -5.52 12.24 -13.89
C THR A 31 -4.09 12.76 -14.07
N ASP A 32 -3.49 13.33 -13.05
CA ASP A 32 -2.11 13.82 -13.12
C ASP A 32 -1.10 12.66 -13.01
N PHE A 33 -1.37 11.69 -12.13
CA PHE A 33 -0.55 10.51 -11.98
C PHE A 33 -0.40 9.71 -13.28
N GLN A 34 -1.48 9.54 -14.05
CA GLN A 34 -1.42 8.81 -15.32
C GLN A 34 -0.53 9.51 -16.36
N LYS A 35 -0.44 10.84 -16.35
CA LYS A 35 0.39 11.64 -17.25
C LYS A 35 1.88 11.61 -16.91
N LEU A 36 2.25 11.16 -15.71
CA LEU A 36 3.66 11.06 -15.34
C LEU A 36 4.37 10.07 -16.26
N GLU A 37 5.41 10.53 -16.90
CA GLU A 37 6.28 9.72 -17.76
C GLU A 37 7.19 8.82 -16.94
N GLY A 38 7.65 7.70 -17.55
CA GLY A 38 8.57 6.74 -16.95
C GLY A 38 7.88 5.79 -15.96
N LYS A 39 8.69 4.93 -15.36
CA LYS A 39 8.24 3.88 -14.42
C LYS A 39 7.73 4.50 -13.12
N LYS A 40 6.58 4.03 -12.65
CA LYS A 40 5.92 4.56 -11.46
C LYS A 40 5.19 3.51 -10.67
N ILE A 41 5.12 3.70 -9.36
CA ILE A 41 4.44 2.85 -8.40
C ILE A 41 3.54 3.75 -7.55
N LEU A 42 2.30 3.33 -7.32
CA LEU A 42 1.39 4.01 -6.41
C LEU A 42 1.26 3.22 -5.12
N VAL A 43 1.30 3.90 -3.99
CA VAL A 43 1.02 3.32 -2.67
C VAL A 43 -0.11 4.10 -2.02
N HIS A 44 -1.09 3.42 -1.45
CA HIS A 44 -2.21 4.08 -0.78
C HIS A 44 -2.48 3.53 0.61
N GLY A 45 -3.01 4.39 1.47
CA GLY A 45 -3.61 4.03 2.75
C GLY A 45 -5.13 3.87 2.61
N GLY A 46 -5.85 4.17 3.69
CA GLY A 46 -7.32 4.08 3.75
C GLY A 46 -7.86 4.18 5.17
N GLY A 47 -7.04 4.72 6.08
CA GLY A 47 -7.34 4.75 7.51
C GLY A 47 -8.64 5.47 7.89
N VAL A 48 -9.02 6.54 7.18
CA VAL A 48 -10.25 7.30 7.43
C VAL A 48 -11.47 6.43 7.11
N MET A 49 -11.51 5.85 5.90
CA MET A 49 -12.61 4.95 5.50
C MET A 49 -12.71 3.74 6.43
N ALA A 50 -11.58 3.12 6.80
CA ALA A 50 -11.57 2.00 7.73
C ALA A 50 -12.08 2.40 9.12
N SER A 51 -11.76 3.60 9.62
CA SER A 51 -12.27 4.10 10.89
C SER A 51 -13.78 4.33 10.85
N LYS A 52 -14.30 4.91 9.76
CA LYS A 52 -15.72 5.12 9.56
C LYS A 52 -16.47 3.78 9.51
N MET A 53 -15.98 2.83 8.71
CA MET A 53 -16.61 1.51 8.59
C MET A 53 -16.55 0.72 9.92
N ALA A 54 -15.47 0.84 10.69
CA ALA A 54 -15.37 0.25 12.02
C ALA A 54 -16.46 0.81 12.96
N LEU A 55 -16.65 2.13 12.95
CA LEU A 55 -17.70 2.79 13.75
C LEU A 55 -19.09 2.30 13.34
N ASP A 56 -19.38 2.22 12.04
CA ASP A 56 -20.66 1.76 11.51
C ASP A 56 -20.96 0.30 11.89
N LEU A 57 -19.92 -0.53 12.07
CA LEU A 57 -20.00 -1.92 12.52
C LEU A 57 -19.91 -2.09 14.04
N GLY A 58 -19.82 -1.00 14.81
CA GLY A 58 -19.70 -1.04 16.26
C GLY A 58 -18.34 -1.56 16.78
N LEU A 59 -17.31 -1.61 15.94
CA LEU A 59 -15.98 -2.03 16.33
C LEU A 59 -15.23 -0.86 17.00
N LYS A 60 -14.59 -1.15 18.13
CA LYS A 60 -13.74 -0.16 18.82
C LYS A 60 -12.38 -0.11 18.13
N THR A 61 -11.97 1.08 17.70
CA THR A 61 -10.64 1.29 17.13
C THR A 61 -9.80 2.13 18.09
N THR A 62 -8.57 1.69 18.31
CA THR A 62 -7.58 2.41 19.13
C THR A 62 -6.44 2.89 18.24
N MET A 63 -6.08 4.16 18.38
CA MET A 63 -4.93 4.76 17.71
C MET A 63 -3.89 5.17 18.74
N ILE A 64 -2.65 4.79 18.54
CA ILE A 64 -1.51 5.17 19.39
C ILE A 64 -0.44 5.78 18.47
N GLU A 65 -0.09 7.04 18.71
CA GLU A 65 0.91 7.77 17.90
C GLU A 65 0.64 7.71 16.38
N GLY A 66 -0.64 7.84 15.98
CA GLY A 66 -1.04 7.79 14.59
C GLY A 66 -1.07 6.39 13.97
N ARG A 67 -0.81 5.33 14.75
CA ARG A 67 -0.86 3.94 14.32
C ARG A 67 -2.07 3.23 14.91
N ARG A 68 -2.72 2.41 14.10
CA ARG A 68 -3.89 1.63 14.53
C ARG A 68 -3.45 0.38 15.29
N VAL A 69 -3.92 0.24 16.53
CA VAL A 69 -3.89 -1.06 17.21
C VAL A 69 -4.82 -2.00 16.43
N THR A 70 -4.31 -3.13 16.01
CA THR A 70 -4.97 -4.02 15.05
C THR A 70 -5.17 -5.39 15.66
N ASP A 71 -6.34 -5.63 16.26
CA ASP A 71 -6.79 -6.96 16.66
C ASP A 71 -7.29 -7.76 15.44
N ALA A 72 -7.71 -9.00 15.65
CA ALA A 72 -8.12 -9.88 14.56
C ALA A 72 -9.34 -9.36 13.77
N GLU A 73 -10.32 -8.74 14.43
CA GLU A 73 -11.50 -8.19 13.76
C GLU A 73 -11.14 -6.90 12.99
N THR A 74 -10.33 -6.06 13.59
CA THR A 74 -9.77 -4.87 12.91
C THR A 74 -8.93 -5.27 11.70
N LEU A 75 -8.12 -6.33 11.80
CA LEU A 75 -7.32 -6.83 10.67
C LEU A 75 -8.21 -7.25 9.50
N LYS A 76 -9.27 -8.01 9.74
CA LYS A 76 -10.24 -8.41 8.72
C LYS A 76 -10.84 -7.18 8.04
N LEU A 77 -11.28 -6.20 8.85
CA LEU A 77 -11.87 -4.96 8.35
C LEU A 77 -10.90 -4.19 7.45
N VAL A 78 -9.69 -3.91 7.94
CA VAL A 78 -8.72 -3.13 7.17
C VAL A 78 -8.29 -3.87 5.90
N THR A 79 -8.22 -5.19 5.93
CA THR A 79 -7.94 -6.00 4.74
C THR A 79 -9.05 -5.85 3.70
N MET A 80 -10.32 -5.97 4.09
CA MET A 80 -11.45 -5.77 3.18
C MET A 80 -11.47 -4.35 2.60
N VAL A 81 -11.21 -3.34 3.43
CA VAL A 81 -11.24 -1.94 3.02
C VAL A 81 -10.05 -1.61 2.12
N TYR A 82 -8.82 -1.93 2.54
CA TYR A 82 -7.62 -1.52 1.83
C TYR A 82 -7.38 -2.35 0.58
N ALA A 83 -7.31 -3.68 0.71
CA ALA A 83 -6.99 -4.56 -0.41
C ALA A 83 -8.20 -4.84 -1.32
N GLY A 84 -9.40 -4.78 -0.76
CA GLY A 84 -10.65 -4.94 -1.50
C GLY A 84 -11.10 -3.63 -2.13
N TRP A 85 -11.85 -2.82 -1.37
CA TRP A 85 -12.56 -1.69 -1.94
C TRP A 85 -11.63 -0.60 -2.49
N ILE A 86 -10.74 -0.04 -1.67
CA ILE A 86 -9.92 1.12 -2.06
C ILE A 86 -8.98 0.74 -3.20
N ASN A 87 -8.24 -0.35 -3.04
CA ASN A 87 -7.25 -0.79 -4.01
C ASN A 87 -7.87 -1.05 -5.38
N LYS A 88 -8.98 -1.80 -5.42
CA LYS A 88 -9.66 -2.13 -6.68
C LYS A 88 -10.35 -0.93 -7.30
N ASN A 89 -10.90 0.00 -6.50
CA ASN A 89 -11.46 1.24 -7.00
C ASN A 89 -10.39 2.13 -7.66
N ILE A 90 -9.24 2.33 -7.00
CA ILE A 90 -8.11 3.09 -7.58
C ILE A 90 -7.63 2.44 -8.88
N THR A 91 -7.46 1.12 -8.87
CA THR A 91 -7.01 0.37 -10.06
C THR A 91 -8.00 0.54 -11.21
N ALA A 92 -9.31 0.41 -10.96
CA ALA A 92 -10.34 0.59 -11.98
C ALA A 92 -10.37 2.01 -12.55
N LEU A 93 -10.19 3.03 -11.70
CA LEU A 93 -10.11 4.43 -12.13
C LEU A 93 -8.86 4.70 -12.99
N LEU A 94 -7.71 4.10 -12.64
CA LEU A 94 -6.50 4.18 -13.47
C LEU A 94 -6.70 3.50 -14.82
N GLN A 95 -7.30 2.31 -14.86
CA GLN A 95 -7.64 1.62 -16.11
C GLN A 95 -8.55 2.48 -16.99
N LYS A 96 -9.58 3.11 -16.40
CA LYS A 96 -10.46 4.05 -17.12
C LYS A 96 -9.69 5.22 -17.75
N LYS A 97 -8.60 5.64 -17.13
CA LYS A 97 -7.74 6.74 -17.61
C LYS A 97 -6.65 6.27 -18.59
N GLY A 98 -6.66 5.00 -19.00
CA GLY A 98 -5.68 4.41 -19.92
C GLY A 98 -4.33 4.05 -19.27
N CYS A 99 -4.24 4.10 -17.94
CA CYS A 99 -3.07 3.66 -17.20
C CYS A 99 -3.23 2.16 -16.86
N ASN A 100 -2.40 1.29 -17.47
CA ASN A 100 -2.45 -0.15 -17.23
C ASN A 100 -1.92 -0.45 -15.82
N ALA A 101 -2.82 -0.60 -14.85
CA ALA A 101 -2.48 -0.76 -13.44
C ALA A 101 -2.93 -2.12 -12.88
N ILE A 102 -2.17 -2.63 -11.91
CA ILE A 102 -2.50 -3.81 -11.13
C ILE A 102 -2.57 -3.46 -9.64
N GLY A 103 -3.68 -3.80 -8.99
CA GLY A 103 -3.83 -3.61 -7.55
C GLY A 103 -3.25 -4.78 -6.78
N LEU A 104 -2.32 -4.48 -5.87
CA LEU A 104 -1.54 -5.43 -5.08
C LEU A 104 -1.55 -5.06 -3.59
N SER A 105 -1.25 -6.05 -2.77
CA SER A 105 -0.79 -5.91 -1.40
C SER A 105 0.64 -6.46 -1.29
N GLY A 106 1.29 -6.32 -0.14
CA GLY A 106 2.60 -6.93 0.09
C GLY A 106 2.59 -8.47 0.11
N VAL A 107 1.38 -9.07 0.18
CA VAL A 107 1.16 -10.53 0.17
C VAL A 107 1.34 -11.12 -1.24
N ASP A 108 0.86 -10.38 -2.25
CA ASP A 108 0.85 -10.84 -3.64
C ASP A 108 2.28 -11.07 -4.13
N ALA A 109 2.57 -12.27 -4.62
CA ALA A 109 3.90 -12.71 -5.02
C ALA A 109 5.00 -12.51 -3.94
N ASN A 110 4.63 -12.49 -2.66
CA ASN A 110 5.53 -12.18 -1.55
C ASN A 110 6.31 -10.86 -1.78
N THR A 111 5.61 -9.83 -2.26
CA THR A 111 6.27 -8.63 -2.79
C THR A 111 6.86 -7.76 -1.67
N VAL A 112 6.15 -7.59 -0.56
CA VAL A 112 6.60 -6.81 0.60
C VAL A 112 6.27 -7.59 1.88
N PRO A 113 7.06 -8.60 2.22
CA PRO A 113 6.90 -9.32 3.48
C PRO A 113 7.25 -8.43 4.66
N ALA A 114 6.66 -8.74 5.81
CA ALA A 114 6.86 -7.99 7.05
C ALA A 114 7.21 -8.92 8.22
N THR A 115 7.70 -8.36 9.29
CA THR A 115 7.78 -9.03 10.59
C THR A 115 6.72 -8.43 11.50
N GLN A 116 5.98 -9.26 12.22
CA GLN A 116 5.03 -8.74 13.20
C GLN A 116 5.77 -7.90 14.23
N ARG A 117 5.23 -6.70 14.48
CA ARG A 117 5.83 -5.76 15.45
C ARG A 117 5.88 -6.38 16.83
N SER A 118 6.99 -6.14 17.55
CA SER A 118 7.12 -6.51 18.96
C SER A 118 5.98 -5.94 19.81
N SER A 119 5.48 -6.73 20.73
CA SER A 119 4.47 -6.30 21.73
C SER A 119 5.02 -5.39 22.83
N TYR A 120 6.32 -5.12 22.84
CA TYR A 120 6.95 -4.24 23.84
C TYR A 120 7.51 -2.96 23.17
N PRO A 121 7.35 -1.78 23.76
CA PRO A 121 6.62 -1.44 25.00
C PRO A 121 5.10 -1.36 24.84
N VAL A 122 4.58 -1.41 23.60
CA VAL A 122 3.15 -1.34 23.30
C VAL A 122 2.78 -2.46 22.35
N ASP A 123 1.76 -3.23 22.71
CA ASP A 123 1.20 -4.25 21.81
C ASP A 123 0.25 -3.59 20.79
N PHE A 124 0.70 -3.57 19.53
CA PHE A 124 -0.12 -3.11 18.40
C PHE A 124 -0.94 -4.22 17.73
N GLY A 125 -0.81 -5.48 18.18
CA GLY A 125 -1.46 -6.65 17.60
C GLY A 125 -0.86 -7.03 16.23
N PHE A 126 -1.73 -7.21 15.24
CA PHE A 126 -1.35 -7.63 13.88
C PHE A 126 -0.81 -6.46 13.05
N VAL A 127 0.26 -5.84 13.50
CA VAL A 127 0.97 -4.77 12.80
C VAL A 127 2.31 -5.27 12.27
N GLY A 128 2.63 -4.93 11.02
CA GLY A 128 3.84 -5.34 10.33
C GLY A 128 4.87 -4.23 10.19
N ASP A 129 6.13 -4.60 10.35
CA ASP A 129 7.31 -3.79 10.05
C ASP A 129 8.04 -4.41 8.85
N THR A 130 8.33 -3.60 7.83
CA THR A 130 8.97 -4.02 6.57
C THR A 130 10.41 -3.53 6.49
N THR A 131 11.22 -4.23 5.70
CA THR A 131 12.62 -3.83 5.44
C THR A 131 12.94 -3.89 3.94
N PRO A 132 13.74 -2.96 3.39
CA PRO A 132 14.02 -2.88 1.96
C PRO A 132 14.63 -4.16 1.36
N ASN A 133 15.53 -4.82 2.11
CA ASN A 133 16.23 -6.03 1.64
C ASN A 133 15.32 -7.28 1.49
N ARG A 134 14.06 -7.20 1.91
CA ARG A 134 13.08 -8.28 1.76
C ARG A 134 12.07 -8.04 0.63
N VAL A 135 12.13 -6.88 0.00
CA VAL A 135 11.23 -6.57 -1.12
C VAL A 135 11.56 -7.43 -2.33
N ASN A 136 10.55 -8.04 -2.93
CA ASN A 136 10.68 -8.78 -4.17
C ASN A 136 10.78 -7.81 -5.37
N THR A 137 11.93 -7.18 -5.52
CA THR A 137 12.20 -6.21 -6.58
C THR A 137 12.14 -6.83 -7.98
N THR A 138 12.44 -8.13 -8.11
CA THR A 138 12.33 -8.84 -9.38
C THR A 138 10.89 -8.81 -9.90
N PHE A 139 9.91 -9.16 -9.06
CA PHE A 139 8.50 -9.14 -9.45
C PHE A 139 8.02 -7.71 -9.78
N ILE A 140 8.44 -6.71 -8.99
CA ILE A 140 8.09 -5.31 -9.27
C ILE A 140 8.65 -4.88 -10.62
N ASN A 141 9.92 -5.17 -10.90
CA ASN A 141 10.57 -4.82 -12.15
C ASN A 141 9.92 -5.54 -13.35
N ASP A 142 9.56 -6.82 -13.22
CA ASP A 142 8.85 -7.58 -14.25
C ASP A 142 7.50 -6.93 -14.64
N LEU A 143 6.79 -6.32 -13.70
CA LEU A 143 5.58 -5.56 -13.97
C LEU A 143 5.87 -4.26 -14.70
N LEU A 144 6.85 -3.50 -14.19
CA LEU A 144 7.24 -2.20 -14.75
C LEU A 144 7.81 -2.32 -16.17
N GLU A 145 8.52 -3.41 -16.47
CA GLU A 145 9.02 -3.70 -17.82
C GLU A 145 7.91 -4.04 -18.82
N LYS A 146 6.75 -4.45 -18.33
CA LYS A 146 5.54 -4.70 -19.13
C LYS A 146 4.59 -3.52 -19.15
N ASP A 147 5.03 -2.33 -18.75
CA ASP A 147 4.21 -1.13 -18.61
C ASP A 147 2.97 -1.34 -17.71
N ILE A 148 3.08 -2.21 -16.71
CA ILE A 148 2.06 -2.42 -15.71
C ILE A 148 2.43 -1.63 -14.46
N VAL A 149 1.56 -0.73 -14.04
CA VAL A 149 1.75 0.13 -12.85
C VAL A 149 1.27 -0.60 -11.59
N PRO A 150 2.17 -0.95 -10.65
CA PRO A 150 1.76 -1.52 -9.38
C PRO A 150 1.07 -0.48 -8.49
N VAL A 151 -0.06 -0.88 -7.89
CA VAL A 151 -0.81 -0.07 -6.91
C VAL A 151 -0.88 -0.85 -5.60
N PHE A 152 -0.04 -0.48 -4.63
CA PHE A 152 0.06 -1.18 -3.36
C PHE A 152 -0.87 -0.61 -2.30
N CYS A 153 -1.59 -1.49 -1.60
CA CYS A 153 -2.29 -1.15 -0.37
C CYS A 153 -1.48 -1.51 0.89
N ALA A 154 -1.94 -1.04 2.04
CA ALA A 154 -1.25 -1.14 3.32
C ALA A 154 -1.46 -2.49 4.05
N ILE A 155 -1.46 -3.60 3.32
CA ILE A 155 -1.55 -4.97 3.85
C ILE A 155 -0.29 -5.75 3.46
N THR A 156 0.30 -6.44 4.43
CA THR A 156 1.48 -7.30 4.28
C THR A 156 1.24 -8.66 4.95
N HIS A 157 2.27 -9.48 5.08
CA HIS A 157 2.19 -10.76 5.79
C HIS A 157 3.55 -11.16 6.40
N ASP A 158 3.53 -12.12 7.30
CA ASP A 158 4.70 -12.61 8.02
C ASP A 158 5.40 -13.82 7.37
N GLU A 159 5.00 -14.23 6.16
CA GLU A 159 5.43 -15.44 5.45
C GLU A 159 5.01 -16.77 6.12
N ASN A 160 4.31 -16.71 7.27
CA ASN A 160 3.77 -17.89 7.98
C ASN A 160 2.24 -17.99 7.85
N GLY A 161 1.65 -17.19 6.97
CA GLY A 161 0.20 -17.20 6.72
C GLY A 161 -0.59 -16.16 7.51
N THR A 162 0.06 -15.30 8.30
CA THR A 162 -0.59 -14.23 9.04
C THR A 162 -0.54 -12.91 8.26
N LEU A 163 -1.71 -12.32 8.00
CA LEU A 163 -1.80 -10.96 7.46
C LEU A 163 -1.41 -9.92 8.51
N LEU A 164 -0.81 -8.83 8.05
CA LEU A 164 -0.40 -7.73 8.90
C LEU A 164 -0.84 -6.38 8.30
N ASN A 165 -1.33 -5.49 9.15
CA ASN A 165 -1.59 -4.10 8.81
C ASN A 165 -0.28 -3.32 8.89
N THR A 166 0.13 -2.69 7.78
CA THR A 166 1.38 -1.93 7.72
C THR A 166 1.09 -0.48 7.36
N ASN A 167 1.89 0.45 7.86
CA ASN A 167 1.73 1.86 7.51
C ASN A 167 2.10 2.09 6.04
N ALA A 168 1.26 2.80 5.28
CA ALA A 168 1.46 3.04 3.86
C ALA A 168 2.73 3.88 3.57
N ASP A 169 3.10 4.81 4.45
CA ASP A 169 4.35 5.56 4.31
C ASP A 169 5.56 4.64 4.48
N THR A 170 5.47 3.67 5.41
CA THR A 170 6.50 2.65 5.60
C THR A 170 6.65 1.78 4.35
N ILE A 171 5.55 1.33 3.73
CA ILE A 171 5.60 0.55 2.48
C ILE A 171 6.23 1.36 1.35
N ALA A 172 5.80 2.62 1.17
CA ALA A 172 6.34 3.49 0.14
C ALA A 172 7.86 3.71 0.33
N TYR A 173 8.28 4.01 1.55
CA TYR A 173 9.70 4.11 1.89
C TYR A 173 10.45 2.81 1.60
N THR A 174 9.93 1.68 2.06
CA THR A 174 10.56 0.36 1.90
C THR A 174 10.77 0.01 0.42
N ILE A 175 9.76 0.24 -0.43
CA ILE A 175 9.85 0.02 -1.88
C ILE A 175 10.82 1.00 -2.54
N SER A 176 10.84 2.28 -2.11
CA SER A 176 11.68 3.30 -2.74
C SER A 176 13.18 3.14 -2.45
N VAL A 177 13.53 2.41 -1.39
CA VAL A 177 14.92 2.16 -0.97
C VAL A 177 15.42 0.80 -1.47
N ALA A 178 14.53 -0.12 -1.83
CA ALA A 178 14.86 -1.46 -2.33
C ALA A 178 15.36 -1.42 -3.78
#